data_aec22e3b320a2a76608b65900b33cfb5
#
_entry.id   aec22e3b320a2a76608b65900b33cfb5
#
_cell.length_a   1.000
_cell.length_b   1.000
_cell.length_c   1.000
_cell.angle_alpha   90.00
_cell.angle_beta   90.00
_cell.angle_gamma   90.00
#
_symmetry.space_group_name_H-M   'P 1'
#
loop_
_entity.id
_entity.type
_entity.pdbx_description
1 polymer ?
#
loop_
_entity_poly.entity_id
_entity_poly.type
_entity_poly.pdbx_seq_one_letter_code
_entity_poly.pdbx_strand_id
1 'polypeptide(L)'
;MMVDNETFFYKMQRRQTTPSGKAPEGSADDLRIVLSQEDKMEEKKEVKKEETKEAAKQPEKKSGIAAFLKKKDIEISLKRYGIDALGAMAQGLFCSLLIGTIINTIGNQFHIGFLTTPVATINNTEYTVGGLASAMSGPAMAVAIGYALKCPPLVLFSLITAGFASNALGGAGGPLAVLFVAIIAAEIGKAVSKETKVDILVTPLVTISVGVLLSALIAKPLGQLAMMLGNAIMWATNQQPFVMGIIVSVLVGMALTLPISSAAICAAFALTGLAGGAAVAGCSAQMIGFAVISFKENKWGGLISQGIGTSMLQMGNIVKNPRIWIAPTLASAVTGPIATCLFKLEMNGAPVSSGMGTCGLVGQIGVYTGWVSDIAAGTKAGITPMDWTGLVLISLVLPAVLSLAFHAAVKKLGWVKDGDMKLS
;
A
#
# COMPACT_ATOMS: atom_id res chain seq x y z
N MET A 1 -19.84 -13.33 -25.39
CA MET A 1 -20.70 -13.04 -26.56
C MET A 1 -20.08 -11.82 -27.23
N MET A 2 -18.96 -12.03 -27.96
CA MET A 2 -18.35 -11.05 -28.84
C MET A 2 -18.61 -11.55 -30.27
N VAL A 3 -19.46 -10.85 -30.97
CA VAL A 3 -19.77 -11.12 -32.37
C VAL A 3 -18.67 -10.46 -33.19
N ASP A 4 -18.08 -11.27 -34.03
CA ASP A 4 -16.94 -10.96 -34.90
C ASP A 4 -17.31 -9.85 -35.91
N ASN A 5 -16.71 -8.66 -35.72
CA ASN A 5 -16.96 -7.47 -36.54
C ASN A 5 -16.45 -7.60 -38.00
N GLU A 6 -15.60 -8.56 -38.31
CA GLU A 6 -15.08 -8.75 -39.67
C GLU A 6 -16.08 -9.42 -40.61
N THR A 7 -16.92 -10.31 -40.08
CA THR A 7 -17.94 -11.00 -40.88
C THR A 7 -19.08 -10.07 -41.28
N PHE A 8 -19.32 -9.00 -40.53
CA PHE A 8 -20.38 -8.02 -40.85
C PHE A 8 -19.95 -7.08 -41.99
N PHE A 9 -18.70 -6.66 -42.03
CA PHE A 9 -18.16 -5.80 -43.09
C PHE A 9 -18.07 -6.50 -44.43
N TYR A 10 -17.75 -7.81 -44.47
CA TYR A 10 -17.67 -8.59 -45.70
C TYR A 10 -19.03 -8.84 -46.35
N LYS A 11 -20.13 -8.94 -45.56
CA LYS A 11 -21.51 -9.07 -46.05
C LYS A 11 -22.07 -7.75 -46.58
N MET A 12 -21.59 -6.60 -46.12
CA MET A 12 -22.05 -5.30 -46.62
C MET A 12 -21.42 -4.93 -47.98
N GLN A 13 -20.19 -5.33 -48.23
CA GLN A 13 -19.52 -5.04 -49.52
C GLN A 13 -20.09 -5.85 -50.70
N ARG A 14 -20.76 -6.97 -50.45
CA ARG A 14 -21.39 -7.84 -51.48
C ARG A 14 -22.75 -7.33 -51.95
N ARG A 15 -23.34 -6.31 -51.34
CA ARG A 15 -24.70 -5.75 -51.70
C ARG A 15 -24.65 -4.48 -52.57
N GLN A 16 -23.50 -4.00 -52.94
CA GLN A 16 -23.40 -2.73 -53.67
C GLN A 16 -22.87 -2.82 -55.11
N THR A 17 -22.79 -4.00 -55.71
CA THR A 17 -22.43 -4.11 -57.15
C THR A 17 -23.36 -5.06 -57.88
N THR A 18 -24.46 -4.54 -58.41
CA THR A 18 -25.04 -4.89 -59.70
C THR A 18 -25.84 -3.69 -60.18
N PRO A 19 -25.73 -3.23 -61.44
CA PRO A 19 -26.39 -3.91 -62.54
C PRO A 19 -25.59 -3.89 -63.87
N SER A 20 -25.49 -4.97 -64.52
CA SER A 20 -25.68 -5.17 -65.96
C SER A 20 -25.02 -6.44 -66.41
N GLY A 21 -25.76 -7.26 -67.08
CA GLY A 21 -25.36 -8.59 -67.48
C GLY A 21 -24.23 -8.61 -68.52
N LYS A 22 -23.29 -9.49 -68.23
CA LYS A 22 -22.51 -10.33 -69.16
C LYS A 22 -21.63 -11.23 -68.28
N ALA A 23 -21.80 -12.54 -68.45
CA ALA A 23 -20.93 -13.52 -67.82
C ALA A 23 -19.52 -13.39 -68.39
N PRO A 24 -18.44 -13.39 -67.58
CA PRO A 24 -17.11 -13.58 -68.04
C PRO A 24 -16.85 -15.08 -68.23
N GLU A 25 -16.41 -15.47 -69.40
CA GLU A 25 -15.79 -16.76 -69.69
C GLU A 25 -14.47 -16.85 -68.90
N GLY A 26 -14.50 -17.51 -67.72
CA GLY A 26 -13.33 -17.89 -66.98
C GLY A 26 -12.78 -19.19 -67.56
N SER A 27 -11.50 -19.19 -67.89
CA SER A 27 -10.73 -20.36 -68.38
C SER A 27 -10.81 -21.49 -67.34
N ALA A 28 -10.81 -22.75 -67.85
CA ALA A 28 -10.85 -23.95 -67.01
C ALA A 28 -9.70 -24.04 -66.02
N ASP A 29 -8.65 -23.26 -66.21
CA ASP A 29 -7.50 -23.17 -65.28
C ASP A 29 -7.78 -22.32 -64.04
N ASP A 30 -8.61 -21.28 -64.15
CA ASP A 30 -9.01 -20.47 -63.00
C ASP A 30 -9.89 -21.25 -62.00
N LEU A 31 -10.79 -22.15 -62.54
CA LEU A 31 -11.58 -23.03 -61.70
C LEU A 31 -10.74 -24.08 -60.97
N ARG A 32 -9.66 -24.59 -61.59
CA ARG A 32 -8.76 -25.55 -60.96
C ARG A 32 -7.92 -24.92 -59.85
N ILE A 33 -7.54 -23.64 -59.97
CA ILE A 33 -6.80 -22.93 -58.92
C ILE A 33 -7.69 -22.68 -57.71
N VAL A 34 -8.94 -22.31 -57.92
CA VAL A 34 -9.91 -22.07 -56.84
C VAL A 34 -10.23 -23.37 -56.09
N LEU A 35 -10.46 -24.47 -56.79
CA LEU A 35 -10.73 -25.79 -56.16
C LEU A 35 -9.50 -26.31 -55.40
N SER A 36 -8.31 -26.11 -55.93
CA SER A 36 -7.04 -26.48 -55.23
C SER A 36 -6.77 -25.61 -53.97
N GLN A 37 -7.31 -24.40 -53.89
CA GLN A 37 -7.22 -23.56 -52.68
C GLN A 37 -8.29 -23.91 -51.64
N GLU A 38 -9.47 -24.35 -52.09
CA GLU A 38 -10.50 -24.83 -51.18
C GLU A 38 -10.11 -26.15 -50.51
N ASP A 39 -9.56 -27.11 -51.28
CA ASP A 39 -9.06 -28.37 -50.74
C ASP A 39 -7.93 -28.15 -49.73
N LYS A 40 -7.01 -27.22 -50.00
CA LYS A 40 -5.93 -26.85 -49.04
C LYS A 40 -6.43 -26.11 -47.82
N MET A 41 -7.55 -25.41 -47.90
CA MET A 41 -8.19 -24.76 -46.75
C MET A 41 -9.01 -25.74 -45.91
N GLU A 42 -9.62 -26.76 -46.51
CA GLU A 42 -10.28 -27.82 -45.77
C GLU A 42 -9.26 -28.73 -45.06
N GLU A 43 -8.20 -29.12 -45.72
CA GLU A 43 -7.12 -29.88 -45.10
C GLU A 43 -6.47 -29.15 -43.91
N LYS A 44 -6.22 -27.83 -44.03
CA LYS A 44 -5.79 -26.98 -42.91
C LYS A 44 -6.82 -26.85 -41.79
N LYS A 45 -8.11 -26.91 -42.09
CA LYS A 45 -9.15 -26.90 -41.07
C LYS A 45 -9.28 -28.24 -40.35
N GLU A 46 -9.07 -29.35 -41.08
CA GLU A 46 -9.07 -30.69 -40.44
C GLU A 46 -7.83 -30.90 -39.58
N VAL A 47 -6.63 -30.53 -40.04
CA VAL A 47 -5.40 -30.56 -39.23
C VAL A 47 -5.53 -29.71 -38.00
N LYS A 48 -6.09 -28.49 -38.11
CA LYS A 48 -6.32 -27.62 -36.97
C LYS A 48 -7.40 -28.15 -36.03
N LYS A 49 -8.35 -28.93 -36.51
CA LYS A 49 -9.37 -29.63 -35.70
C LYS A 49 -8.83 -30.85 -35.00
N GLU A 50 -7.87 -31.55 -35.62
CA GLU A 50 -7.15 -32.67 -34.99
C GLU A 50 -6.14 -32.17 -33.95
N GLU A 51 -5.36 -31.14 -34.23
CA GLU A 51 -4.49 -30.49 -33.22
C GLU A 51 -5.30 -29.94 -32.02
N THR A 52 -6.48 -29.39 -32.26
CA THR A 52 -7.36 -28.92 -31.18
C THR A 52 -8.00 -30.09 -30.41
N LYS A 53 -8.19 -31.26 -31.05
CA LYS A 53 -8.68 -32.49 -30.39
C LYS A 53 -7.58 -33.24 -29.65
N GLU A 54 -6.35 -33.18 -30.10
CA GLU A 54 -5.19 -33.75 -29.40
C GLU A 54 -4.79 -32.86 -28.20
N ALA A 55 -4.83 -31.53 -28.33
CA ALA A 55 -4.63 -30.62 -27.21
C ALA A 55 -5.74 -30.73 -26.13
N ALA A 56 -6.93 -31.24 -26.48
CA ALA A 56 -8.03 -31.49 -25.55
C ALA A 56 -7.97 -32.86 -24.85
N LYS A 57 -6.99 -33.72 -25.15
CA LYS A 57 -6.87 -35.09 -24.66
C LYS A 57 -5.68 -35.34 -23.73
N GLN A 58 -5.37 -34.38 -22.83
CA GLN A 58 -4.64 -34.72 -21.61
C GLN A 58 -5.43 -34.21 -20.39
N PRO A 59 -6.19 -35.03 -19.72
CA PRO A 59 -6.63 -34.72 -18.37
C PRO A 59 -5.45 -34.97 -17.44
N GLU A 60 -4.65 -33.91 -17.17
CA GLU A 60 -3.94 -33.86 -15.89
C GLU A 60 -4.99 -34.09 -14.78
N LYS A 61 -4.89 -35.21 -14.09
CA LYS A 61 -5.56 -35.44 -12.80
C LYS A 61 -5.00 -34.45 -11.78
N LYS A 62 -5.36 -33.18 -11.90
CA LYS A 62 -5.20 -32.20 -10.81
C LYS A 62 -6.04 -32.71 -9.66
N SER A 63 -5.45 -32.86 -8.47
CA SER A 63 -6.17 -33.26 -7.28
C SER A 63 -7.44 -32.41 -7.18
N GLY A 64 -8.57 -32.98 -6.73
CA GLY A 64 -9.84 -32.24 -6.64
C GLY A 64 -9.73 -30.91 -5.90
N ILE A 65 -8.77 -30.80 -4.96
CA ILE A 65 -8.43 -29.60 -4.21
C ILE A 65 -7.84 -28.51 -5.12
N ALA A 66 -6.91 -28.84 -6.01
CA ALA A 66 -6.30 -27.83 -6.91
C ALA A 66 -7.33 -27.28 -7.91
N ALA A 67 -8.24 -28.12 -8.40
CA ALA A 67 -9.35 -27.69 -9.26
C ALA A 67 -10.33 -26.77 -8.49
N PHE A 68 -10.65 -27.08 -7.25
CA PHE A 68 -11.48 -26.28 -6.36
C PHE A 68 -10.84 -24.91 -6.08
N LEU A 69 -9.58 -24.84 -5.67
CA LEU A 69 -8.87 -23.60 -5.42
C LEU A 69 -8.83 -22.71 -6.66
N LYS A 70 -8.59 -23.29 -7.84
CA LYS A 70 -8.62 -22.58 -9.12
C LYS A 70 -10.03 -22.05 -9.44
N LYS A 71 -11.09 -22.83 -9.19
CA LYS A 71 -12.49 -22.42 -9.37
C LYS A 71 -12.82 -21.20 -8.48
N LYS A 72 -12.26 -21.14 -7.27
CA LYS A 72 -12.47 -20.07 -6.29
C LYS A 72 -11.52 -18.89 -6.43
N ASP A 73 -10.65 -18.89 -7.42
CA ASP A 73 -9.57 -17.90 -7.59
C ASP A 73 -8.70 -17.77 -6.32
N ILE A 74 -8.44 -18.89 -5.64
CA ILE A 74 -7.54 -18.97 -4.50
C ILE A 74 -6.17 -19.40 -5.01
N GLU A 75 -5.20 -18.47 -4.97
CA GLU A 75 -3.84 -18.69 -5.42
C GLU A 75 -2.86 -18.26 -4.32
N ILE A 76 -2.23 -19.24 -3.70
CA ILE A 76 -1.23 -19.00 -2.66
C ILE A 76 0.09 -18.63 -3.33
N SER A 77 0.37 -17.34 -3.46
CA SER A 77 1.62 -16.85 -4.05
C SER A 77 2.16 -15.62 -3.31
N LEU A 78 3.50 -15.51 -3.27
CA LEU A 78 4.16 -14.32 -2.70
C LEU A 78 3.75 -13.04 -3.44
N LYS A 79 3.51 -13.13 -4.74
CA LYS A 79 3.02 -12.00 -5.52
C LYS A 79 1.67 -11.52 -4.99
N ARG A 80 0.70 -12.43 -4.84
CA ARG A 80 -0.68 -12.09 -4.45
C ARG A 80 -0.77 -11.57 -3.01
N TYR A 81 -0.11 -12.23 -2.08
CA TYR A 81 -0.19 -11.87 -0.66
C TYR A 81 0.88 -10.88 -0.20
N GLY A 82 2.12 -11.01 -0.72
CA GLY A 82 3.25 -10.17 -0.33
C GLY A 82 3.40 -8.89 -1.16
N ILE A 83 2.70 -8.75 -2.30
CA ILE A 83 2.83 -7.58 -3.16
C ILE A 83 1.47 -6.92 -3.34
N ASP A 84 0.51 -7.64 -3.94
CA ASP A 84 -0.77 -7.07 -4.32
C ASP A 84 -1.60 -6.72 -3.07
N ALA A 85 -1.69 -7.61 -2.08
CA ALA A 85 -2.40 -7.38 -0.83
C ALA A 85 -1.75 -6.28 0.02
N LEU A 86 -0.39 -6.26 0.14
CA LEU A 86 0.32 -5.18 0.85
C LEU A 86 0.15 -3.83 0.19
N GLY A 87 0.24 -3.75 -1.15
CA GLY A 87 0.01 -2.52 -1.89
C GLY A 87 -1.41 -1.99 -1.71
N ALA A 88 -2.41 -2.86 -1.79
CA ALA A 88 -3.80 -2.50 -1.54
C ALA A 88 -4.04 -2.06 -0.08
N MET A 89 -3.45 -2.76 0.89
CA MET A 89 -3.52 -2.39 2.29
C MET A 89 -3.00 -0.96 2.53
N ALA A 90 -1.86 -0.61 1.90
CA ALA A 90 -1.30 0.74 2.00
C ALA A 90 -2.25 1.81 1.43
N GLN A 91 -2.97 1.50 0.34
CA GLN A 91 -4.01 2.39 -0.21
C GLN A 91 -5.18 2.55 0.76
N GLY A 92 -5.66 1.47 1.37
CA GLY A 92 -6.71 1.51 2.39
C GLY A 92 -6.33 2.36 3.60
N LEU A 93 -5.09 2.21 4.08
CA LEU A 93 -4.53 3.03 5.16
C LEU A 93 -4.44 4.50 4.77
N PHE A 94 -4.00 4.78 3.53
CA PHE A 94 -3.92 6.13 2.99
C PHE A 94 -5.28 6.82 3.01
N CYS A 95 -6.31 6.19 2.45
CA CYS A 95 -7.65 6.76 2.32
C CYS A 95 -8.38 6.97 3.65
N SER A 96 -7.91 6.39 4.73
CA SER A 96 -8.53 6.45 6.06
C SER A 96 -7.65 7.18 7.08
N LEU A 97 -6.69 6.48 7.66
CA LEU A 97 -5.85 7.01 8.74
C LEU A 97 -5.10 8.27 8.32
N LEU A 98 -4.46 8.25 7.16
CA LEU A 98 -3.62 9.36 6.73
C LEU A 98 -4.46 10.59 6.40
N ILE A 99 -5.51 10.43 5.59
CA ILE A 99 -6.41 11.54 5.27
C ILE A 99 -7.10 12.06 6.53
N GLY A 100 -7.53 11.16 7.44
CA GLY A 100 -8.11 11.54 8.73
C GLY A 100 -7.14 12.37 9.58
N THR A 101 -5.87 11.97 9.64
CA THR A 101 -4.82 12.71 10.35
C THR A 101 -4.57 14.08 9.73
N ILE A 102 -4.52 14.17 8.40
CA ILE A 102 -4.36 15.44 7.68
C ILE A 102 -5.53 16.39 8.01
N ILE A 103 -6.77 15.90 7.93
CA ILE A 103 -7.98 16.70 8.25
C ILE A 103 -7.90 17.23 9.67
N ASN A 104 -7.59 16.38 10.66
CA ASN A 104 -7.44 16.80 12.05
C ASN A 104 -6.32 17.82 12.22
N THR A 105 -5.19 17.64 11.57
CA THR A 105 -4.05 18.54 11.65
C THR A 105 -4.38 19.91 11.07
N ILE A 106 -5.01 19.95 9.90
CA ILE A 106 -5.49 21.19 9.27
C ILE A 106 -6.52 21.87 10.19
N GLY A 107 -7.51 21.13 10.68
CA GLY A 107 -8.53 21.65 11.58
C GLY A 107 -7.94 22.31 12.82
N ASN A 108 -7.02 21.65 13.49
CA ASN A 108 -6.36 22.15 14.69
C ASN A 108 -5.44 23.35 14.38
N GLN A 109 -4.66 23.27 13.30
CA GLN A 109 -3.69 24.31 12.98
C GLN A 109 -4.32 25.61 12.51
N PHE A 110 -5.39 25.52 11.73
CA PHE A 110 -6.13 26.70 11.22
C PHE A 110 -7.37 27.03 12.04
N HIS A 111 -7.58 26.35 13.16
CA HIS A 111 -8.72 26.56 14.08
C HIS A 111 -10.07 26.48 13.35
N ILE A 112 -10.21 25.55 12.41
CA ILE A 112 -11.43 25.34 11.63
C ILE A 112 -12.42 24.57 12.50
N GLY A 113 -13.38 25.26 13.11
CA GLY A 113 -14.34 24.69 14.06
C GLY A 113 -15.06 23.44 13.55
N PHE A 114 -15.52 23.42 12.31
CA PHE A 114 -16.18 22.27 11.71
C PHE A 114 -15.30 20.99 11.71
N LEU A 115 -13.98 21.11 11.60
CA LEU A 115 -13.05 19.98 11.57
C LEU A 115 -12.61 19.54 12.97
N THR A 116 -12.64 20.45 13.95
CA THR A 116 -12.18 20.19 15.32
C THR A 116 -13.30 19.85 16.29
N THR A 117 -14.55 20.29 15.99
CA THR A 117 -15.71 19.96 16.81
C THR A 117 -16.11 18.50 16.60
N PRO A 118 -16.42 17.76 17.67
CA PRO A 118 -16.96 16.43 17.55
C PRO A 118 -18.27 16.42 16.75
N VAL A 119 -18.33 15.58 15.72
CA VAL A 119 -19.52 15.40 14.87
C VAL A 119 -20.32 14.16 15.25
N ALA A 120 -19.73 13.25 16.03
CA ALA A 120 -20.40 12.06 16.54
C ALA A 120 -19.79 11.62 17.87
N THR A 121 -20.63 11.09 18.75
CA THR A 121 -20.21 10.41 19.99
C THR A 121 -20.62 8.95 19.91
N ILE A 122 -19.66 8.04 19.89
CA ILE A 122 -19.89 6.59 19.78
C ILE A 122 -19.23 5.93 21.00
N ASN A 123 -20.00 5.19 21.80
CA ASN A 123 -19.51 4.53 23.01
C ASN A 123 -18.70 5.47 23.94
N ASN A 124 -19.22 6.65 24.21
CA ASN A 124 -18.60 7.71 25.02
C ASN A 124 -17.26 8.26 24.46
N THR A 125 -16.92 7.95 23.22
CA THR A 125 -15.78 8.53 22.52
C THR A 125 -16.28 9.56 21.51
N GLU A 126 -15.78 10.77 21.62
CA GLU A 126 -16.07 11.85 20.68
C GLU A 126 -15.18 11.74 19.45
N TYR A 127 -15.80 11.86 18.28
CA TYR A 127 -15.12 11.78 17.00
C TYR A 127 -15.31 13.06 16.20
N THR A 128 -14.19 13.65 15.80
CA THR A 128 -14.14 14.68 14.76
C THR A 128 -14.27 14.04 13.38
N VAL A 129 -14.40 14.84 12.32
CA VAL A 129 -14.42 14.34 10.92
C VAL A 129 -13.20 13.48 10.62
N GLY A 130 -12.00 13.97 10.93
CA GLY A 130 -10.76 13.23 10.73
C GLY A 130 -10.61 12.03 11.69
N GLY A 131 -11.17 12.14 12.89
CA GLY A 131 -11.21 11.04 13.87
C GLY A 131 -12.03 9.85 13.37
N LEU A 132 -13.21 10.10 12.78
CA LEU A 132 -14.03 9.05 12.14
C LEU A 132 -13.28 8.36 11.00
N ALA A 133 -12.63 9.15 10.12
CA ALA A 133 -11.85 8.59 9.02
C ALA A 133 -10.71 7.70 9.54
N SER A 134 -9.98 8.15 10.56
CA SER A 134 -8.88 7.39 11.17
C SER A 134 -9.36 6.11 11.87
N ALA A 135 -10.51 6.14 12.52
CA ALA A 135 -11.12 4.96 13.17
C ALA A 135 -11.47 3.85 12.17
N MET A 136 -11.75 4.21 10.92
CA MET A 136 -12.05 3.27 9.85
C MET A 136 -10.81 2.66 9.18
N SER A 137 -9.61 2.89 9.69
CA SER A 137 -8.36 2.39 9.06
C SER A 137 -8.32 0.87 8.93
N GLY A 138 -8.69 0.11 9.96
CA GLY A 138 -8.76 -1.35 9.90
C GLY A 138 -9.73 -1.86 8.84
N PRO A 139 -11.01 -1.44 8.86
CA PRO A 139 -11.98 -1.73 7.81
C PRO A 139 -11.50 -1.39 6.40
N ALA A 140 -10.95 -0.20 6.20
CA ALA A 140 -10.48 0.26 4.89
C ALA A 140 -9.33 -0.61 4.35
N MET A 141 -8.37 -0.97 5.21
CA MET A 141 -7.28 -1.89 4.85
C MET A 141 -7.81 -3.27 4.45
N ALA A 142 -8.74 -3.85 5.25
CA ALA A 142 -9.28 -5.17 4.99
C ALA A 142 -10.09 -5.24 3.70
N VAL A 143 -10.91 -4.22 3.42
CA VAL A 143 -11.65 -4.11 2.15
C VAL A 143 -10.71 -3.94 0.96
N ALA A 144 -9.67 -3.12 1.08
CA ALA A 144 -8.67 -2.95 0.02
C ALA A 144 -7.94 -4.26 -0.30
N ILE A 145 -7.54 -5.03 0.74
CA ILE A 145 -6.96 -6.36 0.58
C ILE A 145 -7.95 -7.30 -0.13
N GLY A 146 -9.19 -7.36 0.34
CA GLY A 146 -10.23 -8.21 -0.27
C GLY A 146 -10.50 -7.85 -1.73
N TYR A 147 -10.46 -6.57 -2.08
CA TYR A 147 -10.58 -6.09 -3.46
C TYR A 147 -9.41 -6.58 -4.33
N ALA A 148 -8.18 -6.44 -3.85
CA ALA A 148 -6.98 -6.93 -4.55
C ALA A 148 -6.99 -8.46 -4.73
N LEU A 149 -7.54 -9.19 -3.76
CA LEU A 149 -7.73 -10.64 -3.81
C LEU A 149 -8.95 -11.07 -4.64
N LYS A 150 -9.66 -10.12 -5.26
CA LYS A 150 -10.86 -10.33 -6.10
C LYS A 150 -11.98 -11.08 -5.35
N CYS A 151 -12.23 -10.69 -4.11
CA CYS A 151 -13.29 -11.29 -3.32
C CYS A 151 -14.68 -11.00 -3.89
N PRO A 152 -15.62 -11.97 -3.84
CA PRO A 152 -17.02 -11.71 -4.09
C PRO A 152 -17.60 -10.64 -3.14
N PRO A 153 -18.65 -9.89 -3.53
CA PRO A 153 -19.18 -8.77 -2.74
C PRO A 153 -19.52 -9.14 -1.29
N LEU A 154 -20.14 -10.28 -1.04
CA LEU A 154 -20.49 -10.72 0.32
C LEU A 154 -19.25 -10.92 1.21
N VAL A 155 -18.19 -11.51 0.66
CA VAL A 155 -16.91 -11.67 1.37
C VAL A 155 -16.29 -10.30 1.61
N LEU A 156 -16.22 -9.46 0.56
CA LEU A 156 -15.60 -8.14 0.62
C LEU A 156 -16.20 -7.27 1.73
N PHE A 157 -17.54 -7.20 1.79
CA PHE A 157 -18.23 -6.40 2.80
C PHE A 157 -18.09 -7.00 4.21
N SER A 158 -18.02 -8.32 4.33
CA SER A 158 -17.83 -9.01 5.61
C SER A 158 -16.44 -8.79 6.21
N LEU A 159 -15.42 -8.52 5.37
CA LEU A 159 -14.07 -8.20 5.83
C LEU A 159 -13.98 -6.91 6.64
N ILE A 160 -14.95 -6.00 6.55
CA ILE A 160 -15.03 -4.78 7.36
C ILE A 160 -14.92 -5.11 8.85
N THR A 161 -15.69 -6.10 9.31
CA THR A 161 -15.69 -6.55 10.72
C THR A 161 -14.36 -7.16 11.13
N ALA A 162 -13.78 -8.01 10.26
CA ALA A 162 -12.47 -8.62 10.51
C ALA A 162 -11.36 -7.56 10.61
N GLY A 163 -11.39 -6.56 9.71
CA GLY A 163 -10.44 -5.45 9.72
C GLY A 163 -10.57 -4.56 10.95
N PHE A 164 -11.79 -4.26 11.38
CA PHE A 164 -12.03 -3.50 12.61
C PHE A 164 -11.49 -4.24 13.83
N ALA A 165 -11.86 -5.51 13.99
CA ALA A 165 -11.46 -6.32 15.14
C ALA A 165 -9.93 -6.49 15.22
N SER A 166 -9.28 -6.83 14.11
CA SER A 166 -7.83 -7.06 14.07
C SER A 166 -7.03 -5.78 14.32
N ASN A 167 -7.45 -4.64 13.78
CA ASN A 167 -6.79 -3.37 14.01
C ASN A 167 -6.94 -2.90 15.48
N ALA A 168 -8.13 -3.01 16.03
CA ALA A 168 -8.41 -2.62 17.41
C ALA A 168 -7.64 -3.49 18.42
N LEU A 169 -7.61 -4.81 18.23
CA LEU A 169 -6.91 -5.75 19.12
C LEU A 169 -5.38 -5.72 18.93
N GLY A 170 -4.90 -5.36 17.77
CA GLY A 170 -3.48 -5.32 17.43
C GLY A 170 -2.74 -4.06 17.89
N GLY A 171 -3.46 -2.98 18.23
CA GLY A 171 -2.84 -1.73 18.64
C GLY A 171 -1.80 -1.22 17.65
N ALA A 172 -0.56 -1.02 18.10
CA ALA A 172 0.54 -0.58 17.22
C ALA A 172 0.86 -1.57 16.09
N GLY A 173 0.63 -2.87 16.29
CA GLY A 173 0.73 -3.92 15.28
C GLY A 173 -0.58 -4.14 14.49
N GLY A 174 -1.58 -3.30 14.70
CA GLY A 174 -2.91 -3.41 14.08
C GLY A 174 -2.87 -3.59 12.57
N PRO A 175 -2.17 -2.75 11.79
CA PRO A 175 -2.06 -2.93 10.35
C PRO A 175 -1.49 -4.28 9.93
N LEU A 176 -0.49 -4.79 10.65
CA LEU A 176 0.08 -6.12 10.40
C LEU A 176 -0.95 -7.22 10.71
N ALA A 177 -1.70 -7.08 11.80
CA ALA A 177 -2.78 -8.00 12.14
C ALA A 177 -3.88 -8.01 11.07
N VAL A 178 -4.28 -6.84 10.57
CA VAL A 178 -5.25 -6.73 9.47
C VAL A 178 -4.75 -7.46 8.23
N LEU A 179 -3.47 -7.34 7.88
CA LEU A 179 -2.92 -8.02 6.71
C LEU A 179 -3.16 -9.54 6.77
N PHE A 180 -2.73 -10.19 7.84
CA PHE A 180 -2.85 -11.64 7.97
C PHE A 180 -4.31 -12.09 8.13
N VAL A 181 -5.07 -11.41 8.98
CA VAL A 181 -6.48 -11.76 9.24
C VAL A 181 -7.32 -11.59 7.99
N ALA A 182 -7.17 -10.46 7.28
CA ALA A 182 -7.96 -10.19 6.08
C ALA A 182 -7.64 -11.16 4.95
N ILE A 183 -6.37 -11.52 4.72
CA ILE A 183 -5.99 -12.51 3.71
C ILE A 183 -6.65 -13.86 4.02
N ILE A 184 -6.50 -14.38 5.24
CA ILE A 184 -7.02 -15.70 5.60
C ILE A 184 -8.56 -15.70 5.57
N ALA A 185 -9.21 -14.67 6.15
CA ALA A 185 -10.66 -14.56 6.15
C ALA A 185 -11.23 -14.40 4.73
N ALA A 186 -10.52 -13.66 3.85
CA ALA A 186 -10.88 -13.51 2.45
C ALA A 186 -10.86 -14.85 1.70
N GLU A 187 -9.76 -15.61 1.84
CA GLU A 187 -9.62 -16.88 1.12
C GLU A 187 -10.61 -17.95 1.64
N ILE A 188 -10.85 -18.02 2.95
CA ILE A 188 -11.88 -18.91 3.52
C ILE A 188 -13.28 -18.45 3.06
N GLY A 189 -13.57 -17.15 3.08
CA GLY A 189 -14.82 -16.60 2.58
C GLY A 189 -15.07 -16.95 1.10
N LYS A 190 -14.04 -16.82 0.25
CA LYS A 190 -14.10 -17.23 -1.17
C LYS A 190 -14.37 -18.72 -1.32
N ALA A 191 -13.71 -19.54 -0.48
CA ALA A 191 -13.92 -21.00 -0.52
C ALA A 191 -15.38 -21.38 -0.26
N VAL A 192 -16.05 -20.71 0.67
CA VAL A 192 -17.45 -20.99 1.06
C VAL A 192 -18.46 -20.30 0.13
N SER A 193 -18.10 -19.16 -0.46
CA SER A 193 -19.03 -18.36 -1.29
C SER A 193 -19.60 -19.15 -2.46
N LYS A 194 -20.92 -19.08 -2.62
CA LYS A 194 -21.72 -19.76 -3.68
C LYS A 194 -21.68 -21.30 -3.61
N GLU A 195 -21.36 -21.90 -2.48
CA GLU A 195 -21.43 -23.36 -2.29
C GLU A 195 -22.77 -23.80 -1.67
N THR A 196 -23.55 -22.88 -1.12
CA THR A 196 -24.84 -23.18 -0.48
C THR A 196 -25.98 -22.38 -1.14
N LYS A 197 -27.22 -22.91 -1.05
CA LYS A 197 -28.41 -22.20 -1.53
C LYS A 197 -28.73 -20.92 -0.73
N VAL A 198 -28.21 -20.84 0.50
CA VAL A 198 -28.38 -19.70 1.41
C VAL A 198 -27.09 -18.89 1.57
N ASP A 199 -26.37 -18.71 0.49
CA ASP A 199 -25.06 -18.04 0.41
C ASP A 199 -25.03 -16.67 1.11
N ILE A 200 -26.14 -15.92 1.02
CA ILE A 200 -26.28 -14.61 1.64
C ILE A 200 -26.11 -14.62 3.18
N LEU A 201 -26.39 -15.75 3.83
CA LEU A 201 -26.21 -15.94 5.26
C LEU A 201 -24.89 -16.64 5.59
N VAL A 202 -24.58 -17.72 4.87
CA VAL A 202 -23.45 -18.60 5.18
C VAL A 202 -22.12 -17.89 4.91
N THR A 203 -21.97 -17.23 3.78
CA THR A 203 -20.71 -16.56 3.41
C THR A 203 -20.34 -15.42 4.39
N PRO A 204 -21.24 -14.46 4.74
CA PRO A 204 -20.92 -13.46 5.75
C PRO A 204 -20.65 -14.05 7.13
N LEU A 205 -21.48 -15.02 7.58
CA LEU A 205 -21.32 -15.67 8.87
C LEU A 205 -19.92 -16.30 9.02
N VAL A 206 -19.50 -17.07 8.01
CA VAL A 206 -18.17 -17.72 8.03
C VAL A 206 -17.06 -16.69 7.98
N THR A 207 -17.13 -15.71 7.06
CA THR A 207 -16.07 -14.71 6.89
C THR A 207 -15.89 -13.86 8.16
N ILE A 208 -16.99 -13.40 8.78
CA ILE A 208 -16.96 -12.62 10.02
C ILE A 208 -16.44 -13.47 11.18
N SER A 209 -17.01 -14.66 11.38
CA SER A 209 -16.62 -15.54 12.50
C SER A 209 -15.15 -15.92 12.42
N VAL A 210 -14.66 -16.33 11.27
CA VAL A 210 -13.25 -16.65 11.05
C VAL A 210 -12.38 -15.42 11.26
N GLY A 211 -12.76 -14.26 10.69
CA GLY A 211 -12.02 -13.02 10.83
C GLY A 211 -11.90 -12.57 12.29
N VAL A 212 -12.98 -12.57 13.04
CA VAL A 212 -12.99 -12.18 14.45
C VAL A 212 -12.22 -13.19 15.33
N LEU A 213 -12.41 -14.49 15.10
CA LEU A 213 -11.67 -15.54 15.82
C LEU A 213 -10.16 -15.40 15.59
N LEU A 214 -9.72 -15.25 14.35
CA LEU A 214 -8.32 -15.03 14.02
C LEU A 214 -7.80 -13.73 14.64
N SER A 215 -8.59 -12.67 14.63
CA SER A 215 -8.22 -11.42 15.30
C SER A 215 -7.95 -11.61 16.79
N ALA A 216 -8.82 -12.35 17.48
CA ALA A 216 -8.65 -12.66 18.90
C ALA A 216 -7.39 -13.49 19.19
N LEU A 217 -7.02 -14.39 18.28
CA LEU A 217 -5.87 -15.30 18.44
C LEU A 217 -4.54 -14.63 18.11
N ILE A 218 -4.45 -13.89 16.97
CA ILE A 218 -3.15 -13.45 16.44
C ILE A 218 -2.89 -11.95 16.55
N ALA A 219 -3.93 -11.09 16.73
CA ALA A 219 -3.71 -9.66 16.73
C ALA A 219 -2.87 -9.18 17.93
N LYS A 220 -3.12 -9.70 19.12
CA LYS A 220 -2.32 -9.37 20.31
C LYS A 220 -0.84 -9.76 20.20
N PRO A 221 -0.45 -10.99 19.80
CA PRO A 221 0.94 -11.35 19.54
C PRO A 221 1.62 -10.44 18.51
N LEU A 222 0.93 -10.08 17.43
CA LEU A 222 1.47 -9.16 16.43
C LEU A 222 1.62 -7.73 16.97
N GLY A 223 0.70 -7.30 17.85
CA GLY A 223 0.85 -6.06 18.61
C GLY A 223 2.09 -6.05 19.50
N GLN A 224 2.36 -7.16 20.18
CA GLN A 224 3.57 -7.31 21.01
C GLN A 224 4.86 -7.21 20.19
N LEU A 225 4.90 -7.78 18.98
CA LEU A 225 6.05 -7.62 18.08
C LEU A 225 6.33 -6.14 17.74
N ALA A 226 5.28 -5.37 17.48
CA ALA A 226 5.42 -3.92 17.24
C ALA A 226 5.93 -3.19 18.51
N MET A 227 5.48 -3.60 19.69
CA MET A 227 5.94 -3.04 20.96
C MET A 227 7.39 -3.42 21.30
N MET A 228 7.89 -4.59 20.86
CA MET A 228 9.31 -4.93 20.99
C MET A 228 10.21 -3.93 20.22
N LEU A 229 9.76 -3.51 19.03
CA LEU A 229 10.45 -2.46 18.30
C LEU A 229 10.43 -1.13 19.08
N GLY A 230 9.29 -0.78 19.68
CA GLY A 230 9.17 0.37 20.57
C GLY A 230 10.14 0.32 21.76
N ASN A 231 10.31 -0.84 22.38
CA ASN A 231 11.28 -1.03 23.46
C ASN A 231 12.73 -0.83 22.97
N ALA A 232 13.07 -1.28 21.76
CA ALA A 232 14.38 -1.03 21.16
C ALA A 232 14.60 0.47 20.89
N ILE A 233 13.58 1.20 20.46
CA ILE A 233 13.62 2.65 20.28
C ILE A 233 13.86 3.32 21.64
N MET A 234 13.14 2.92 22.69
CA MET A 234 13.32 3.48 24.04
C MET A 234 14.71 3.18 24.61
N TRP A 235 15.24 1.97 24.38
CA TRP A 235 16.62 1.69 24.74
C TRP A 235 17.59 2.66 24.02
N ALA A 236 17.37 2.94 22.75
CA ALA A 236 18.18 3.86 21.97
C ALA A 236 18.13 5.30 22.49
N THR A 237 17.01 5.76 23.07
CA THR A 237 16.88 7.12 23.63
C THR A 237 17.84 7.40 24.79
N ASN A 238 18.31 6.36 25.46
CA ASN A 238 19.29 6.47 26.56
C ASN A 238 20.74 6.54 26.07
N GLN A 239 20.98 6.46 24.77
CA GLN A 239 22.33 6.54 24.20
C GLN A 239 22.77 8.01 24.00
N GLN A 240 24.05 8.20 23.70
CA GLN A 240 24.56 9.52 23.33
C GLN A 240 23.81 10.06 22.08
N PRO A 241 23.63 11.39 21.95
CA PRO A 241 22.82 12.00 20.88
C PRO A 241 23.20 11.55 19.47
N PHE A 242 24.46 11.29 19.18
CA PHE A 242 24.91 10.79 17.88
C PHE A 242 24.40 9.38 17.60
N VAL A 243 24.60 8.44 18.52
CA VAL A 243 24.20 7.03 18.40
C VAL A 243 22.67 6.93 18.45
N MET A 244 22.04 7.64 19.39
CA MET A 244 20.59 7.76 19.47
C MET A 244 19.99 8.26 18.15
N GLY A 245 20.59 9.32 17.58
CA GLY A 245 20.16 9.88 16.30
C GLY A 245 20.14 8.84 15.19
N ILE A 246 21.19 8.01 15.06
CA ILE A 246 21.24 6.93 14.06
C ILE A 246 20.16 5.89 14.33
N ILE A 247 20.11 5.34 15.53
CA ILE A 247 19.28 4.18 15.84
C ILE A 247 17.79 4.56 15.78
N VAL A 248 17.40 5.66 16.43
CA VAL A 248 16.01 6.11 16.46
C VAL A 248 15.52 6.48 15.06
N SER A 249 16.30 7.24 14.29
CA SER A 249 15.89 7.64 12.94
C SER A 249 15.75 6.43 12.00
N VAL A 250 16.64 5.45 12.07
CA VAL A 250 16.55 4.23 11.27
C VAL A 250 15.36 3.38 11.70
N LEU A 251 15.22 3.08 12.99
CA LEU A 251 14.17 2.19 13.47
C LEU A 251 12.77 2.77 13.27
N VAL A 252 12.56 4.05 13.61
CA VAL A 252 11.23 4.69 13.44
C VAL A 252 10.93 4.93 11.96
N GLY A 253 11.93 5.33 11.17
CA GLY A 253 11.80 5.49 9.73
C GLY A 253 11.43 4.16 9.04
N MET A 254 12.09 3.06 9.40
CA MET A 254 11.74 1.73 8.88
C MET A 254 10.35 1.30 9.36
N ALA A 255 9.99 1.57 10.63
CA ALA A 255 8.67 1.28 11.17
C ALA A 255 7.54 1.96 10.39
N LEU A 256 7.75 3.21 9.94
CA LEU A 256 6.80 3.93 9.09
C LEU A 256 6.57 3.25 7.73
N THR A 257 7.59 2.63 7.18
CA THR A 257 7.51 1.93 5.88
C THR A 257 6.93 0.53 6.02
N LEU A 258 7.14 -0.13 7.17
CA LEU A 258 6.58 -1.45 7.50
C LEU A 258 5.06 -1.38 7.74
N PRO A 259 4.34 -2.49 7.63
CA PRO A 259 2.92 -2.58 7.96
C PRO A 259 2.66 -2.58 9.49
N ILE A 260 3.22 -1.59 10.17
CA ILE A 260 3.03 -1.32 11.60
C ILE A 260 2.80 0.18 11.80
N SER A 261 2.22 0.56 12.92
CA SER A 261 1.93 1.97 13.19
C SER A 261 3.07 2.62 13.97
N SER A 262 4.03 3.26 13.26
CA SER A 262 5.09 4.07 13.89
C SER A 262 4.52 5.19 14.78
N ALA A 263 3.42 5.81 14.36
CA ALA A 263 2.70 6.83 15.11
C ALA A 263 2.17 6.29 16.45
N ALA A 264 1.57 5.08 16.43
CA ALA A 264 1.07 4.44 17.65
C ALA A 264 2.23 4.00 18.57
N ILE A 265 3.35 3.55 18.03
CA ILE A 265 4.56 3.25 18.81
C ILE A 265 5.05 4.53 19.51
N CYS A 266 5.26 5.61 18.76
CA CYS A 266 5.74 6.87 19.31
C CYS A 266 4.80 7.44 20.37
N ALA A 267 3.48 7.33 20.17
CA ALA A 267 2.48 7.74 21.14
C ALA A 267 2.51 6.88 22.41
N ALA A 268 2.60 5.56 22.30
CA ALA A 268 2.62 4.62 23.42
C ALA A 268 3.83 4.82 24.34
N PHE A 269 4.96 5.23 23.77
CA PHE A 269 6.19 5.50 24.52
C PHE A 269 6.43 6.98 24.81
N ALA A 270 5.47 7.86 24.50
CA ALA A 270 5.59 9.32 24.67
C ALA A 270 6.88 9.88 24.06
N LEU A 271 7.25 9.42 22.85
CA LEU A 271 8.52 9.77 22.22
C LEU A 271 8.51 11.24 21.76
N THR A 272 9.23 12.08 22.50
CA THR A 272 9.32 13.53 22.29
C THR A 272 10.78 13.98 22.41
N GLY A 273 11.01 15.28 22.48
CA GLY A 273 12.33 15.89 22.63
C GLY A 273 13.25 15.59 21.46
N LEU A 274 14.54 15.43 21.75
CA LEU A 274 15.58 15.20 20.78
C LEU A 274 15.41 13.84 20.05
N ALA A 275 14.93 12.80 20.76
CA ALA A 275 14.63 11.50 20.19
C ALA A 275 13.41 11.58 19.24
N GLY A 276 12.41 12.40 19.59
CA GLY A 276 11.29 12.71 18.70
C GLY A 276 11.75 13.41 17.43
N GLY A 277 12.68 14.35 17.52
CA GLY A 277 13.32 15.00 16.37
C GLY A 277 14.08 14.04 15.47
N ALA A 278 14.83 13.09 16.04
CA ALA A 278 15.49 12.02 15.31
C ALA A 278 14.47 11.11 14.58
N ALA A 279 13.34 10.80 15.22
CA ALA A 279 12.27 10.01 14.62
C ALA A 279 11.64 10.74 13.42
N VAL A 280 11.34 12.05 13.54
CA VAL A 280 10.86 12.89 12.43
C VAL A 280 11.85 12.89 11.27
N ALA A 281 13.17 13.02 11.56
CA ALA A 281 14.22 12.97 10.54
C ALA A 281 14.21 11.64 9.78
N GLY A 282 14.15 10.52 10.50
CA GLY A 282 14.13 9.18 9.92
C GLY A 282 12.89 8.91 9.07
N CYS A 283 11.71 9.25 9.59
CA CYS A 283 10.46 9.13 8.86
C CYS A 283 10.46 9.99 7.59
N SER A 284 10.93 11.24 7.69
CA SER A 284 11.07 12.14 6.53
C SER A 284 12.04 11.58 5.49
N ALA A 285 13.15 10.97 5.93
CA ALA A 285 14.12 10.36 5.03
C ALA A 285 13.54 9.17 4.26
N GLN A 286 12.72 8.35 4.89
CA GLN A 286 12.02 7.27 4.20
C GLN A 286 11.03 7.80 3.17
N MET A 287 10.22 8.78 3.53
CA MET A 287 9.15 9.30 2.68
C MET A 287 9.70 10.09 1.51
N ILE A 288 10.46 11.15 1.77
CA ILE A 288 11.07 11.98 0.74
C ILE A 288 12.10 11.17 -0.07
N GLY A 289 12.86 10.29 0.60
CA GLY A 289 13.79 9.40 -0.06
C GLY A 289 13.14 8.58 -1.15
N PHE A 290 12.11 7.78 -0.83
CA PHE A 290 11.39 7.00 -1.82
C PHE A 290 10.69 7.86 -2.86
N ALA A 291 10.13 9.01 -2.47
CA ALA A 291 9.45 9.93 -3.38
C ALA A 291 10.38 10.40 -4.50
N VAL A 292 11.62 10.81 -4.16
CA VAL A 292 12.56 11.36 -5.15
C VAL A 292 13.28 10.27 -5.96
N ILE A 293 13.70 9.15 -5.34
CA ILE A 293 14.40 8.09 -6.07
C ILE A 293 13.50 7.35 -7.05
N SER A 294 12.20 7.27 -6.76
CA SER A 294 11.21 6.65 -7.64
C SER A 294 10.52 7.63 -8.62
N PHE A 295 10.95 8.89 -8.67
CA PHE A 295 10.31 9.93 -9.48
C PHE A 295 10.25 9.59 -10.97
N LYS A 296 11.29 8.95 -11.51
CA LYS A 296 11.31 8.55 -12.93
C LYS A 296 10.15 7.62 -13.29
N GLU A 297 9.77 6.76 -12.38
CA GLU A 297 8.75 5.72 -12.57
C GLU A 297 7.34 6.21 -12.23
N ASN A 298 7.21 7.01 -11.16
CA ASN A 298 5.93 7.35 -10.56
C ASN A 298 5.52 8.82 -10.77
N LYS A 299 6.42 9.66 -11.32
CA LYS A 299 6.18 11.08 -11.62
C LYS A 299 5.65 11.87 -10.41
N TRP A 300 4.88 12.93 -10.66
CA TRP A 300 4.33 13.81 -9.63
C TRP A 300 3.34 13.09 -8.70
N GLY A 301 2.53 12.18 -9.24
CA GLY A 301 1.61 11.38 -8.42
C GLY A 301 2.34 10.57 -7.36
N GLY A 302 3.41 9.86 -7.75
CA GLY A 302 4.24 9.11 -6.83
C GLY A 302 5.06 9.99 -5.87
N LEU A 303 5.52 11.16 -6.32
CA LEU A 303 6.22 12.12 -5.47
C LEU A 303 5.33 12.58 -4.31
N ILE A 304 4.11 12.97 -4.61
CA ILE A 304 3.14 13.47 -3.61
C ILE A 304 2.66 12.34 -2.72
N SER A 305 2.23 11.21 -3.30
CA SER A 305 1.68 10.10 -2.53
C SER A 305 2.69 9.47 -1.56
N GLN A 306 3.97 9.45 -1.90
CA GLN A 306 5.02 8.95 -1.01
C GLN A 306 5.58 10.06 -0.11
N GLY A 307 5.84 11.24 -0.66
CA GLY A 307 6.50 12.34 0.07
C GLY A 307 5.60 12.99 1.14
N ILE A 308 4.31 13.12 0.87
CA ILE A 308 3.32 13.68 1.81
C ILE A 308 2.35 12.61 2.32
N GLY A 309 2.21 11.50 1.58
CA GLY A 309 1.36 10.39 1.95
C GLY A 309 2.07 9.37 2.85
N THR A 310 2.64 8.33 2.26
CA THR A 310 3.37 7.29 3.02
C THR A 310 4.36 6.52 2.15
N SER A 311 5.54 6.22 2.71
CA SER A 311 6.53 5.32 2.10
C SER A 311 6.08 3.85 2.06
N MET A 312 5.05 3.47 2.83
CA MET A 312 4.49 2.12 2.85
C MET A 312 3.99 1.65 1.49
N LEU A 313 3.65 2.58 0.58
CA LEU A 313 3.30 2.27 -0.81
C LEU A 313 4.39 1.46 -1.54
N GLN A 314 5.66 1.60 -1.13
CA GLN A 314 6.77 0.82 -1.68
C GLN A 314 6.91 -0.59 -1.07
N MET A 315 6.10 -0.94 -0.06
CA MET A 315 6.28 -2.21 0.66
C MET A 315 6.18 -3.43 -0.27
N GLY A 316 5.26 -3.42 -1.23
CA GLY A 316 5.15 -4.47 -2.25
C GLY A 316 6.41 -4.60 -3.12
N ASN A 317 7.06 -3.49 -3.42
CA ASN A 317 8.31 -3.47 -4.18
C ASN A 317 9.52 -3.86 -3.31
N ILE A 318 9.54 -3.48 -2.02
CA ILE A 318 10.55 -3.91 -1.05
C ILE A 318 10.54 -5.44 -0.89
N VAL A 319 9.36 -6.06 -0.86
CA VAL A 319 9.23 -7.54 -0.83
C VAL A 319 9.82 -8.19 -2.09
N LYS A 320 9.68 -7.55 -3.26
CA LYS A 320 10.28 -8.03 -4.52
C LYS A 320 11.81 -7.85 -4.54
N ASN A 321 12.28 -6.67 -4.15
CA ASN A 321 13.69 -6.31 -4.11
C ASN A 321 14.01 -5.47 -2.86
N PRO A 322 14.42 -6.11 -1.74
CA PRO A 322 14.72 -5.40 -0.49
C PRO A 322 15.83 -4.36 -0.61
N ARG A 323 16.65 -4.43 -1.65
CA ARG A 323 17.78 -3.50 -1.86
C ARG A 323 17.35 -2.09 -2.20
N ILE A 324 16.09 -1.88 -2.66
CA ILE A 324 15.55 -0.54 -2.89
C ILE A 324 15.43 0.26 -1.59
N TRP A 325 15.34 -0.42 -0.45
CA TRP A 325 15.21 0.20 0.87
C TRP A 325 16.53 0.76 1.44
N ILE A 326 17.67 0.32 0.88
CA ILE A 326 19.01 0.70 1.38
C ILE A 326 19.21 2.22 1.31
N ALA A 327 18.87 2.86 0.20
CA ALA A 327 19.14 4.28 0.00
C ALA A 327 18.39 5.20 0.99
N PRO A 328 17.07 5.08 1.19
CA PRO A 328 16.35 5.85 2.21
C PRO A 328 16.79 5.53 3.65
N THR A 329 17.14 4.27 3.92
CA THR A 329 17.60 3.84 5.26
C THR A 329 18.97 4.44 5.59
N LEU A 330 19.91 4.47 4.64
CA LEU A 330 21.18 5.16 4.83
C LEU A 330 20.99 6.66 4.97
N ALA A 331 20.05 7.26 4.22
CA ALA A 331 19.71 8.66 4.40
C ALA A 331 19.17 8.92 5.82
N SER A 332 18.31 8.04 6.37
CA SER A 332 17.84 8.12 7.76
C SER A 332 19.01 8.08 8.75
N ALA A 333 19.96 7.16 8.55
CA ALA A 333 21.13 7.00 9.43
C ALA A 333 22.04 8.25 9.46
N VAL A 334 22.06 9.03 8.38
CA VAL A 334 22.84 10.28 8.30
C VAL A 334 22.04 11.48 8.82
N THR A 335 20.76 11.60 8.45
CA THR A 335 19.92 12.73 8.85
C THR A 335 19.62 12.74 10.34
N GLY A 336 19.50 11.57 10.98
CA GLY A 336 19.29 11.44 12.43
C GLY A 336 20.35 12.16 13.28
N PRO A 337 21.63 11.80 13.16
CA PRO A 337 22.72 12.51 13.89
C PRO A 337 22.83 13.99 13.56
N ILE A 338 22.57 14.39 12.33
CA ILE A 338 22.56 15.81 11.95
C ILE A 338 21.41 16.53 12.68
N ALA A 339 20.25 15.92 12.80
CA ALA A 339 19.13 16.46 13.56
C ALA A 339 19.47 16.59 15.05
N THR A 340 20.08 15.56 15.66
CA THR A 340 20.30 15.53 17.10
C THR A 340 21.54 16.32 17.55
N CYS A 341 22.64 16.28 16.79
CA CYS A 341 23.90 16.87 17.20
C CYS A 341 24.12 18.29 16.66
N LEU A 342 23.72 18.55 15.39
CA LEU A 342 23.96 19.84 14.73
C LEU A 342 22.84 20.82 14.99
N PHE A 343 21.60 20.43 14.63
CA PHE A 343 20.45 21.32 14.74
C PHE A 343 19.74 21.23 16.09
N LYS A 344 20.01 20.19 16.89
CA LYS A 344 19.31 19.89 18.14
C LYS A 344 17.81 20.02 17.96
N LEU A 345 17.32 19.40 16.87
CA LEU A 345 15.92 19.44 16.49
C LEU A 345 15.09 18.63 17.50
N GLU A 346 14.31 19.32 18.31
CA GLU A 346 13.40 18.72 19.27
C GLU A 346 11.97 18.71 18.74
N MET A 347 11.28 17.59 18.95
CA MET A 347 9.86 17.45 18.67
C MET A 347 9.12 17.34 20.01
N ASN A 348 8.68 18.50 20.55
CA ASN A 348 7.98 18.64 21.83
C ASN A 348 6.44 18.81 21.64
N GLY A 349 5.94 18.59 20.43
CA GLY A 349 4.51 18.50 20.18
C GLY A 349 3.90 17.15 20.59
N ALA A 350 2.76 16.80 20.02
CA ALA A 350 2.12 15.52 20.33
C ALA A 350 3.02 14.34 19.95
N PRO A 351 3.26 13.34 20.83
CA PRO A 351 4.19 12.24 20.60
C PRO A 351 3.91 11.44 19.31
N VAL A 352 2.64 11.35 18.91
CA VAL A 352 2.22 10.71 17.65
C VAL A 352 2.93 11.32 16.42
N SER A 353 3.24 12.61 16.46
CA SER A 353 3.87 13.36 15.37
C SER A 353 5.32 12.90 15.11
N SER A 354 6.02 12.39 16.13
CA SER A 354 7.37 11.84 16.00
C SER A 354 7.46 10.69 14.98
N GLY A 355 6.40 9.87 14.90
CA GLY A 355 6.35 8.72 14.00
C GLY A 355 5.75 9.00 12.61
N MET A 356 5.50 10.27 12.26
CA MET A 356 4.77 10.62 11.03
C MET A 356 5.67 11.24 9.94
N GLY A 357 6.80 11.85 10.29
CA GLY A 357 7.67 12.51 9.32
C GLY A 357 6.93 13.53 8.47
N THR A 358 7.09 13.47 7.13
CA THR A 358 6.40 14.37 6.18
C THR A 358 4.96 13.93 5.85
N CYS A 359 4.44 12.89 6.47
CA CYS A 359 3.07 12.43 6.31
C CYS A 359 2.08 13.55 6.70
N GLY A 360 1.40 14.14 5.72
CA GLY A 360 0.56 15.33 5.93
C GLY A 360 1.27 16.50 6.61
N LEU A 361 2.60 16.54 6.58
CA LEU A 361 3.47 17.47 7.33
C LEU A 361 3.29 17.40 8.84
N VAL A 362 2.70 16.32 9.37
CA VAL A 362 2.36 16.17 10.79
C VAL A 362 3.62 16.21 11.67
N GLY A 363 4.73 15.60 11.23
CA GLY A 363 5.99 15.66 11.97
C GLY A 363 6.52 17.08 12.10
N GLN A 364 6.53 17.84 11.01
CA GLN A 364 6.98 19.24 10.98
C GLN A 364 6.06 20.16 11.80
N ILE A 365 4.76 19.95 11.72
CA ILE A 365 3.78 20.67 12.54
C ILE A 365 3.99 20.31 14.02
N GLY A 366 4.28 19.05 14.34
CA GLY A 366 4.61 18.62 15.71
C GLY A 366 5.86 19.33 16.27
N VAL A 367 6.90 19.48 15.44
CA VAL A 367 8.09 20.27 15.82
C VAL A 367 7.72 21.74 16.07
N TYR A 368 6.98 22.36 15.15
CA TYR A 368 6.55 23.75 15.27
C TYR A 368 5.67 23.98 16.51
N THR A 369 4.66 23.15 16.74
CA THR A 369 3.80 23.25 17.92
C THR A 369 4.58 23.03 19.22
N GLY A 370 5.61 22.17 19.19
CA GLY A 370 6.55 22.01 20.28
C GLY A 370 7.29 23.32 20.58
N TRP A 371 7.85 23.98 19.58
CA TRP A 371 8.52 25.28 19.77
C TRP A 371 7.59 26.34 20.36
N VAL A 372 6.32 26.39 19.91
CA VAL A 372 5.31 27.32 20.47
C VAL A 372 5.05 27.01 21.93
N SER A 373 4.91 25.73 22.29
CA SER A 373 4.71 25.30 23.69
C SER A 373 5.93 25.61 24.55
N ASP A 374 7.14 25.40 24.05
CA ASP A 374 8.39 25.67 24.77
C ASP A 374 8.59 27.17 25.02
N ILE A 375 8.17 28.03 24.08
CA ILE A 375 8.17 29.49 24.25
C ILE A 375 7.16 29.88 25.32
N ALA A 376 5.94 29.33 25.28
CA ALA A 376 4.90 29.59 26.25
C ALA A 376 5.30 29.12 27.67
N ALA A 377 6.07 28.01 27.76
CA ALA A 377 6.63 27.51 29.02
C ALA A 377 7.90 28.25 29.47
N GLY A 378 8.44 29.18 28.66
CA GLY A 378 9.67 29.91 28.97
C GLY A 378 10.96 29.11 28.83
N THR A 379 10.91 27.90 28.28
CA THR A 379 12.09 27.05 28.04
C THR A 379 12.82 27.39 26.74
N LYS A 380 12.17 28.10 25.82
CA LYS A 380 12.73 28.58 24.56
C LYS A 380 12.46 30.09 24.42
N ALA A 381 13.48 30.86 24.10
CA ALA A 381 13.35 32.31 23.98
C ALA A 381 12.57 32.79 22.73
N GLY A 382 12.55 31.97 21.68
CA GLY A 382 11.89 32.25 20.41
C GLY A 382 12.29 31.28 19.32
N ILE A 383 11.59 31.34 18.18
CA ILE A 383 11.92 30.54 16.99
C ILE A 383 12.99 31.28 16.19
N THR A 384 14.13 30.65 15.98
CA THR A 384 15.26 31.23 15.28
C THR A 384 15.25 30.84 13.78
N PRO A 385 15.96 31.60 12.89
CA PRO A 385 16.17 31.16 11.52
C PRO A 385 16.87 29.80 11.42
N MET A 386 17.69 29.44 12.43
CA MET A 386 18.37 28.14 12.49
C MET A 386 17.39 27.00 12.73
N ASP A 387 16.35 27.21 13.52
CA ASP A 387 15.27 26.21 13.76
C ASP A 387 14.55 25.89 12.44
N TRP A 388 14.14 26.92 11.70
CA TRP A 388 13.50 26.74 10.38
C TRP A 388 14.43 26.09 9.35
N THR A 389 15.69 26.52 9.31
CA THR A 389 16.70 25.94 8.42
C THR A 389 16.90 24.46 8.76
N GLY A 390 17.02 24.14 10.04
CA GLY A 390 17.16 22.77 10.52
C GLY A 390 15.92 21.92 10.11
N LEU A 391 14.72 22.42 10.35
CA LEU A 391 13.49 21.72 10.02
C LEU A 391 13.39 21.40 8.52
N VAL A 392 13.65 22.39 7.66
CA VAL A 392 13.57 22.22 6.20
C VAL A 392 14.70 21.32 5.67
N LEU A 393 15.93 21.51 6.14
CA LEU A 393 17.06 20.70 5.71
C LEU A 393 16.87 19.23 6.12
N ILE A 394 16.51 18.99 7.37
CA ILE A 394 16.34 17.63 7.91
C ILE A 394 15.13 16.92 7.32
N SER A 395 14.03 17.64 7.08
CA SER A 395 12.80 16.99 6.61
C SER A 395 12.70 16.85 5.09
N LEU A 396 13.36 17.71 4.31
CA LEU A 396 13.17 17.75 2.85
C LEU A 396 14.48 17.64 2.08
N VAL A 397 15.42 18.56 2.31
CA VAL A 397 16.60 18.71 1.43
C VAL A 397 17.60 17.55 1.61
N LEU A 398 18.05 17.29 2.84
CA LEU A 398 18.99 16.22 3.11
C LEU A 398 18.43 14.83 2.76
N PRO A 399 17.18 14.46 3.14
CA PRO A 399 16.54 13.25 2.67
C PRO A 399 16.58 13.06 1.15
N ALA A 400 16.23 14.12 0.40
CA ALA A 400 16.22 14.06 -1.06
C ALA A 400 17.62 13.85 -1.64
N VAL A 401 18.60 14.68 -1.23
CA VAL A 401 19.95 14.66 -1.76
C VAL A 401 20.67 13.35 -1.40
N LEU A 402 20.61 12.96 -0.12
CA LEU A 402 21.27 11.74 0.35
C LEU A 402 20.67 10.48 -0.27
N SER A 403 19.34 10.40 -0.35
CA SER A 403 18.69 9.24 -0.97
C SER A 403 19.02 9.12 -2.45
N LEU A 404 19.07 10.24 -3.20
CA LEU A 404 19.51 10.23 -4.59
C LEU A 404 20.98 9.81 -4.74
N ALA A 405 21.87 10.29 -3.87
CA ALA A 405 23.29 9.92 -3.88
C ALA A 405 23.46 8.41 -3.59
N PHE A 406 22.86 7.91 -2.51
CA PHE A 406 22.93 6.48 -2.17
C PHE A 406 22.23 5.61 -3.22
N HIS A 407 21.11 6.05 -3.77
CA HIS A 407 20.45 5.34 -4.85
C HIS A 407 21.33 5.23 -6.10
N ALA A 408 22.01 6.31 -6.47
CA ALA A 408 22.95 6.29 -7.59
C ALA A 408 24.08 5.28 -7.37
N ALA A 409 24.60 5.16 -6.13
CA ALA A 409 25.59 4.17 -5.76
C ALA A 409 25.05 2.73 -5.84
N VAL A 410 23.89 2.48 -5.25
CA VAL A 410 23.24 1.15 -5.28
C VAL A 410 22.87 0.73 -6.72
N LYS A 411 22.47 1.68 -7.56
CA LYS A 411 22.18 1.45 -8.97
C LYS A 411 23.45 1.13 -9.77
N LYS A 412 24.58 1.81 -9.51
CA LYS A 412 25.88 1.49 -10.13
C LYS A 412 26.35 0.07 -9.78
N LEU A 413 26.04 -0.42 -8.58
CA LEU A 413 26.31 -1.79 -8.16
C LEU A 413 25.38 -2.84 -8.82
N GLY A 414 24.40 -2.39 -9.62
CA GLY A 414 23.43 -3.28 -10.27
C GLY A 414 22.41 -3.92 -9.32
N TRP A 415 22.28 -3.42 -8.07
CA TRP A 415 21.38 -3.97 -7.07
C TRP A 415 19.94 -3.54 -7.25
N VAL A 416 19.75 -2.38 -7.87
CA VAL A 416 18.42 -1.80 -8.17
C VAL A 416 18.37 -1.45 -9.66
N LYS A 417 17.27 -1.78 -10.31
CA LYS A 417 17.02 -1.56 -11.75
C LYS A 417 15.87 -0.59 -11.95
N ASP A 418 15.80 0.03 -13.13
CA ASP A 418 14.65 0.82 -13.54
C ASP A 418 13.40 -0.08 -13.57
N GLY A 419 12.30 0.35 -12.98
CA GLY A 419 11.06 -0.40 -12.83
C GLY A 419 10.86 -1.05 -11.45
N ASP A 420 11.93 -1.20 -10.63
CA ASP A 420 11.85 -1.85 -9.31
C ASP A 420 10.98 -1.10 -8.30
N MET A 421 10.78 0.22 -8.49
CA MET A 421 10.03 1.07 -7.56
C MET A 421 8.71 1.60 -8.15
N LYS A 422 8.27 1.05 -9.29
CA LYS A 422 7.00 1.45 -9.89
C LYS A 422 5.83 1.06 -9.00
N LEU A 423 5.01 2.03 -8.65
CA LEU A 423 3.75 1.83 -7.92
C LEU A 423 2.71 1.20 -8.85
N SER A 424 1.89 0.33 -8.32
CA SER A 424 0.79 -0.35 -9.03
C SER A 424 -0.44 0.53 -9.17
#